data_43243b038525618db4ed57129b4a6812
#
_entry.id   43243b038525618db4ed57129b4a6812
#
_cell.length_a   1.000
_cell.length_b   1.000
_cell.length_c   1.000
_cell.angle_alpha   90.00
_cell.angle_beta   90.00
_cell.angle_gamma   90.00
#
_symmetry.space_group_name_H-M   'P 1'
#
loop_
_entity.id
_entity.type
_entity.pdbx_description
1 polymer ?
#
loop_
_entity_poly.entity_id
_entity_poly.type
_entity_poly.pdbx_seq_one_letter_code
_entity_poly.pdbx_strand_id
1 'polypeptide(L)'
;GDVEHGNSNSDKFNLQKAGTGGSKYPDLKAEFSAASHERGTLSMARSSDPNSANSQFFICFQAAKHLDRQYTVFGKVVKGMEFVDSIKRGKGSNGEVTDPDKIISLTIEK
;
A
#
# COMPACT_ATOMS: atom_id res chain seq x y z
N GLY A 1 -0.85 -4.49 -3.28
CA GLY A 1 -0.59 -5.39 -2.16
C GLY A 1 0.43 -6.46 -2.48
N ASP A 2 0.65 -7.35 -1.55
CA ASP A 2 1.51 -8.51 -1.73
C ASP A 2 0.75 -9.57 -2.51
N VAL A 3 1.01 -9.67 -3.80
CA VAL A 3 0.30 -10.58 -4.70
C VAL A 3 0.71 -12.05 -4.50
N GLU A 4 1.80 -12.29 -3.79
CA GLU A 4 2.31 -13.63 -3.53
C GLU A 4 1.78 -14.20 -2.20
N HIS A 5 2.12 -13.56 -1.09
CA HIS A 5 1.78 -14.06 0.24
C HIS A 5 0.51 -13.46 0.83
N GLY A 6 0.06 -12.33 0.32
CA GLY A 6 -1.14 -11.64 0.80
C GLY A 6 -2.37 -11.84 -0.08
N ASN A 7 -2.27 -12.64 -1.12
CA ASN A 7 -3.37 -12.95 -2.03
C ASN A 7 -3.98 -14.29 -1.64
N SER A 8 -5.22 -14.29 -1.11
CA SER A 8 -5.89 -15.51 -0.66
C SER A 8 -6.15 -16.53 -1.77
N ASN A 9 -6.04 -16.11 -3.04
CA ASN A 9 -6.18 -17.01 -4.20
C ASN A 9 -4.84 -17.55 -4.69
N SER A 10 -3.74 -17.15 -4.07
CA SER A 10 -2.41 -17.64 -4.42
C SER A 10 -2.09 -18.94 -3.68
N ASP A 11 -1.43 -19.88 -4.34
CA ASP A 11 -0.95 -21.12 -3.72
C ASP A 11 0.18 -20.85 -2.71
N LYS A 12 0.76 -19.65 -2.72
CA LYS A 12 1.79 -19.21 -1.77
C LYS A 12 1.24 -18.34 -0.64
N PHE A 13 -0.09 -18.23 -0.55
CA PHE A 13 -0.73 -17.42 0.50
C PHE A 13 -0.23 -17.84 1.89
N ASN A 14 0.23 -16.87 2.67
CA ASN A 14 0.75 -17.09 4.01
C ASN A 14 0.67 -15.80 4.81
N LEU A 15 -0.23 -15.76 5.79
CA LEU A 15 -0.46 -14.56 6.60
C LEU A 15 0.79 -14.11 7.35
N GLN A 16 1.67 -15.03 7.74
CA GLN A 16 2.91 -14.68 8.45
C GLN A 16 3.92 -13.99 7.53
N LYS A 17 3.87 -14.27 6.24
CA LYS A 17 4.76 -13.68 5.23
C LYS A 17 4.12 -12.54 4.46
N ALA A 18 2.82 -12.27 4.68
CA ALA A 18 2.12 -11.21 3.98
C ALA A 18 2.84 -9.87 4.18
N GLY A 19 3.02 -9.15 3.09
CA GLY A 19 3.77 -7.89 3.07
C GLY A 19 5.24 -8.04 2.69
N THR A 20 5.75 -9.28 2.54
CA THR A 20 7.15 -9.52 2.17
C THR A 20 7.35 -9.81 0.70
N GLY A 21 6.29 -10.15 -0.02
CA GLY A 21 6.36 -10.48 -1.44
C GLY A 21 6.01 -9.32 -2.34
N GLY A 22 6.17 -9.53 -3.63
CA GLY A 22 5.86 -8.54 -4.66
C GLY A 22 5.43 -9.22 -5.95
N SER A 23 5.30 -8.43 -7.00
CA SER A 23 4.94 -8.91 -8.32
C SER A 23 6.16 -9.53 -9.02
N LYS A 24 5.90 -10.18 -10.16
CA LYS A 24 6.95 -10.72 -11.04
C LYS A 24 7.67 -9.63 -11.83
N TYR A 25 7.17 -8.40 -11.80
CA TYR A 25 7.77 -7.27 -12.51
C TYR A 25 8.94 -6.69 -11.73
N PRO A 26 9.90 -6.02 -12.40
CA PRO A 26 11.02 -5.39 -11.70
C PRO A 26 10.54 -4.28 -10.76
N ASP A 27 11.38 -3.99 -9.76
CA ASP A 27 11.12 -2.88 -8.85
C ASP A 27 11.09 -1.56 -9.60
N LEU A 28 10.33 -0.61 -9.07
CA LEU A 28 10.16 0.71 -9.65
C LEU A 28 11.13 1.70 -9.01
N LYS A 29 11.73 2.55 -9.84
CA LYS A 29 12.55 3.65 -9.35
C LYS A 29 11.71 4.67 -8.62
N ALA A 30 12.32 5.33 -7.64
CA ALA A 30 11.67 6.44 -6.93
C ALA A 30 11.34 7.57 -7.89
N GLU A 31 10.18 8.17 -7.71
CA GLU A 31 9.72 9.35 -8.46
C GLU A 31 9.19 10.38 -7.45
N PHE A 32 10.05 10.82 -6.56
CA PHE A 32 9.68 11.79 -5.53
C PHE A 32 9.28 13.11 -6.17
N SER A 33 8.26 13.73 -5.59
CA SER A 33 7.70 14.98 -6.10
C SER A 33 7.42 15.97 -4.98
N ALA A 34 6.94 17.15 -5.33
CA ALA A 34 6.51 18.15 -4.38
C ALA A 34 5.13 17.85 -3.76
N ALA A 35 4.43 16.81 -4.24
CA ALA A 35 3.14 16.43 -3.71
C ALA A 35 3.29 15.98 -2.25
N SER A 36 2.46 16.55 -1.37
CA SER A 36 2.49 16.26 0.06
C SER A 36 1.64 15.04 0.40
N HIS A 37 2.06 14.31 1.42
CA HIS A 37 1.28 13.19 1.96
C HIS A 37 0.18 13.75 2.86
N GLU A 38 -1.00 13.94 2.29
CA GLU A 38 -2.19 14.42 2.99
C GLU A 38 -3.20 13.29 3.15
N ARG A 39 -4.28 13.54 3.88
CA ARG A 39 -5.37 12.57 3.98
C ARG A 39 -5.86 12.20 2.58
N GLY A 40 -5.94 10.91 2.30
CA GLY A 40 -6.37 10.38 1.01
C GLY A 40 -5.27 10.21 -0.03
N THR A 41 -4.04 10.59 0.28
CA THR A 41 -2.90 10.39 -0.65
C THR A 41 -2.59 8.92 -0.83
N LEU A 42 -2.40 8.50 -2.07
CA LEU A 42 -1.92 7.18 -2.45
C LEU A 42 -0.42 7.25 -2.71
N SER A 43 0.34 6.41 -2.03
CA SER A 43 1.79 6.41 -2.14
C SER A 43 2.33 4.98 -2.15
N MET A 44 3.48 4.78 -2.78
CA MET A 44 4.08 3.46 -2.91
C MET A 44 4.80 3.04 -1.64
N ALA A 45 4.48 1.85 -1.15
CA ALA A 45 5.29 1.22 -0.11
C ALA A 45 6.58 0.69 -0.71
N ARG A 46 7.63 0.62 0.10
CA ARG A 46 8.94 0.14 -0.32
C ARG A 46 9.74 -0.35 0.88
N SER A 47 10.85 -1.01 0.61
CA SER A 47 11.82 -1.34 1.66
C SER A 47 12.70 -0.13 1.95
N SER A 48 13.82 -0.33 2.64
CA SER A 48 14.77 0.76 2.92
C SER A 48 15.42 1.35 1.66
N ASP A 49 15.50 0.57 0.59
CA ASP A 49 15.99 1.06 -0.71
C ASP A 49 14.93 1.94 -1.37
N PRO A 50 15.20 3.22 -1.67
CA PRO A 50 14.24 4.10 -2.31
C PRO A 50 13.73 3.59 -3.67
N ASN A 51 14.48 2.73 -4.33
CA ASN A 51 14.16 2.18 -5.65
C ASN A 51 13.62 0.75 -5.56
N SER A 52 12.95 0.41 -4.46
CA SER A 52 12.42 -0.94 -4.21
C SER A 52 10.90 -1.02 -4.22
N ALA A 53 10.20 0.00 -4.68
CA ALA A 53 8.75 -0.04 -4.83
C ALA A 53 8.35 -1.12 -5.84
N ASN A 54 7.26 -1.81 -5.59
CA ASN A 54 6.80 -2.88 -6.47
C ASN A 54 5.29 -2.91 -6.55
N SER A 55 4.61 -3.73 -5.77
CA SER A 55 3.15 -3.91 -5.84
C SER A 55 2.40 -3.41 -4.62
N GLN A 56 3.09 -2.99 -3.58
CA GLN A 56 2.45 -2.57 -2.35
C GLN A 56 2.32 -1.05 -2.31
N PHE A 57 1.20 -0.59 -1.77
CA PHE A 57 0.91 0.84 -1.65
C PHE A 57 0.16 1.11 -0.36
N PHE A 58 0.04 2.37 0.00
CA PHE A 58 -0.74 2.77 1.17
C PHE A 58 -1.58 4.00 0.87
N ILE A 59 -2.59 4.20 1.71
CA ILE A 59 -3.49 5.35 1.66
C ILE A 59 -3.36 6.07 3.00
N CYS A 60 -3.08 7.37 2.98
CA CYS A 60 -2.93 8.13 4.20
C CYS A 60 -4.29 8.42 4.84
N PHE A 61 -4.45 8.07 6.11
CA PHE A 61 -5.63 8.46 6.90
C PHE A 61 -5.62 9.95 7.26
N GLN A 62 -4.44 10.49 7.44
CA GLN A 62 -4.21 11.88 7.81
C GLN A 62 -2.88 12.34 7.23
N ALA A 63 -2.58 13.62 7.38
CA ALA A 63 -1.32 14.16 6.88
C ALA A 63 -0.13 13.43 7.50
N ALA A 64 0.86 13.10 6.67
CA ALA A 64 2.07 12.37 7.06
C ALA A 64 3.28 13.06 6.41
N LYS A 65 3.52 14.30 6.81
CA LYS A 65 4.54 15.16 6.18
C LYS A 65 5.95 14.61 6.29
N HIS A 66 6.21 13.75 7.28
CA HIS A 66 7.51 13.09 7.42
C HIS A 66 7.82 12.16 6.25
N LEU A 67 6.83 11.80 5.44
CA LEU A 67 6.99 10.95 4.27
C LEU A 67 7.25 11.77 2.99
N ASP A 68 7.06 13.09 3.04
CA ASP A 68 7.20 13.94 1.86
C ASP A 68 8.61 13.86 1.30
N ARG A 69 8.68 13.69 -0.04
CA ARG A 69 9.93 13.51 -0.79
C ARG A 69 10.73 12.26 -0.40
N GLN A 70 10.13 11.36 0.38
CA GLN A 70 10.73 10.09 0.80
C GLN A 70 10.01 8.89 0.19
N TYR A 71 8.76 9.08 -0.25
CA TYR A 71 7.92 8.06 -0.84
C TYR A 71 7.27 8.61 -2.10
N THR A 72 7.05 7.73 -3.08
CA THR A 72 6.48 8.12 -4.37
C THR A 72 4.96 8.22 -4.28
N VAL A 73 4.44 9.44 -4.36
CA VAL A 73 3.00 9.72 -4.47
C VAL A 73 2.57 9.48 -5.91
N PHE A 74 1.51 8.71 -6.11
CA PHE A 74 0.99 8.44 -7.46
C PHE A 74 -0.49 8.75 -7.64
N GLY A 75 -1.19 9.16 -6.59
CA GLY A 75 -2.60 9.48 -6.70
C GLY A 75 -3.22 9.93 -5.40
N LYS A 76 -4.52 10.13 -5.44
CA LYS A 76 -5.30 10.46 -4.25
C LYS A 76 -6.71 9.87 -4.36
N VAL A 77 -7.32 9.59 -3.22
CA VAL A 77 -8.70 9.16 -3.15
C VAL A 77 -9.61 10.33 -3.50
N VAL A 78 -10.46 10.17 -4.50
CA VAL A 78 -11.42 11.21 -4.91
C VAL A 78 -12.82 10.97 -4.37
N LYS A 79 -13.11 9.74 -3.94
CA LYS A 79 -14.43 9.38 -3.43
C LYS A 79 -14.30 8.12 -2.56
N GLY A 80 -15.06 8.03 -1.49
CA GLY A 80 -15.11 6.83 -0.65
C GLY A 80 -14.09 6.79 0.47
N MET A 81 -13.49 7.92 0.86
CA MET A 81 -12.50 7.94 1.93
C MET A 81 -13.08 7.44 3.27
N GLU A 82 -14.38 7.62 3.49
CA GLU A 82 -15.07 7.09 4.67
C GLU A 82 -15.02 5.57 4.75
N PHE A 83 -14.96 4.90 3.60
CA PHE A 83 -14.80 3.44 3.56
C PHE A 83 -13.37 3.02 3.88
N VAL A 84 -12.41 3.82 3.48
CA VAL A 84 -11.00 3.59 3.84
C VAL A 84 -10.84 3.69 5.36
N ASP A 85 -11.50 4.65 5.99
CA ASP A 85 -11.48 4.79 7.46
C ASP A 85 -12.05 3.55 8.17
N SER A 86 -12.91 2.79 7.50
CA SER A 86 -13.57 1.60 8.06
C SER A 86 -12.75 0.32 7.94
N ILE A 87 -11.63 0.36 7.22
CA ILE A 87 -10.74 -0.80 7.09
C ILE A 87 -10.19 -1.17 8.47
N LYS A 88 -10.20 -2.46 8.80
CA LYS A 88 -9.71 -2.96 10.08
C LYS A 88 -8.27 -2.55 10.32
N ARG A 89 -8.00 -2.09 11.52
CA ARG A 89 -6.66 -1.71 11.94
C ARG A 89 -6.04 -2.80 12.78
N GLY A 90 -4.75 -3.03 12.56
CA GLY A 90 -4.00 -4.02 13.30
C GLY A 90 -3.65 -3.55 14.70
N LYS A 91 -3.46 -4.52 15.61
CA LYS A 91 -3.13 -4.25 17.02
C LYS A 91 -1.65 -4.45 17.32
N GLY A 92 -0.91 -5.08 16.41
CA GLY A 92 0.51 -5.33 16.59
C GLY A 92 1.38 -4.16 16.15
N SER A 93 2.66 -4.23 16.43
CA SER A 93 3.64 -3.20 16.05
C SER A 93 3.74 -2.99 14.53
N ASN A 94 3.43 -4.04 13.76
CA ASN A 94 3.47 -4.00 12.30
C ASN A 94 2.09 -3.76 11.67
N GLY A 95 1.05 -3.53 12.47
CA GLY A 95 -0.29 -3.33 11.96
C GLY A 95 -0.98 -4.60 11.48
N GLU A 96 -0.53 -5.77 11.90
CA GLU A 96 -1.13 -7.06 11.54
C GLU A 96 -2.59 -7.15 11.94
N VAL A 97 -3.43 -7.69 11.05
CA VAL A 97 -4.84 -7.93 11.28
C VAL A 97 -5.11 -9.42 11.14
N THR A 98 -5.77 -10.03 12.15
CA THR A 98 -6.04 -11.47 12.15
C THR A 98 -7.01 -11.89 11.05
N ASP A 99 -8.03 -11.07 10.79
CA ASP A 99 -9.02 -11.31 9.74
C ASP A 99 -9.12 -10.04 8.89
N PRO A 100 -8.16 -9.83 7.98
CA PRO A 100 -8.06 -8.57 7.25
C PRO A 100 -9.16 -8.39 6.21
N ASP A 101 -9.49 -7.14 5.93
CA ASP A 101 -10.29 -6.78 4.78
C ASP A 101 -9.52 -7.11 3.50
N LYS A 102 -10.24 -7.36 2.43
CA LYS A 102 -9.67 -7.80 1.16
C LYS A 102 -10.05 -6.88 0.02
N ILE A 103 -9.11 -6.66 -0.89
CA ILE A 103 -9.41 -6.02 -2.17
C ILE A 103 -10.03 -7.07 -3.07
N ILE A 104 -11.29 -6.89 -3.43
CA ILE A 104 -12.01 -7.82 -4.30
C ILE A 104 -11.65 -7.57 -5.76
N SER A 105 -11.58 -6.29 -6.14
CA SER A 105 -11.21 -5.91 -7.49
C SER A 105 -10.51 -4.54 -7.50
N LEU A 106 -9.62 -4.36 -8.45
CA LEU A 106 -8.93 -3.10 -8.66
C LEU A 106 -8.74 -2.94 -10.17
N THR A 107 -9.39 -1.97 -10.75
CA THR A 107 -9.38 -1.77 -12.20
C THR A 107 -9.05 -0.32 -12.54
N ILE A 108 -8.55 -0.12 -13.76
CA ILE A 108 -8.26 1.22 -14.27
C ILE A 108 -9.38 1.61 -15.23
N GLU A 109 -10.01 2.76 -14.98
CA GLU A 109 -10.96 3.35 -15.90
C GLU A 109 -10.21 4.02 -17.05
N LYS A 110 -10.74 3.87 -18.24
CA LYS A 110 -10.17 4.47 -19.45
C LYS A 110 -11.13 5.48 -20.05
#